data_c66277e812eb5375d198568390373503
#
_entry.id   c66277e812eb5375d198568390373503
#
_cell.length_a   1.000
_cell.length_b   1.000
_cell.length_c   1.000
_cell.angle_alpha   90.00
_cell.angle_beta   90.00
_cell.angle_gamma   90.00
#
_symmetry.space_group_name_H-M   'P 1'
#
loop_
_entity.id
_entity.type
_entity.pdbx_description
1 polymer ?
#
loop_
_entity_poly.entity_id
_entity_poly.type
_entity_poly.pdbx_seq_one_letter_code
_entity_poly.pdbx_strand_id
1 'polypeptide(L)'
;MIIQSKKVWIADQFISAAVELEQGKITGIFPYGEKQADVDYGSKRIVPGFMDIHCHGAYEFDTNDAKPEGLRYWAKHIVSEGVTSFLATTVTQSVEVLTNAVANVADVMEGSYEGAEILGIHFEGPYLDMKYKGAQPPEYIAKPSVEQFKHYQQAARGHIRYVTLAPEHDEGFALTHYLTGHGVVVSIGHSAATYEQAVMAYANGARSMTRVYNGMSPFAHRANGLVGAAYRIRTMYGEIICDGCHSTPAALNNYFMSKGPDYAIMISDALMAKGTPIGSEYIFGGNHITIYPDGSAH
;
A
#
# COMPACT_ATOMS: atom_id res chain seq x y z
N MET A 1 26.35 -8.19 14.51
CA MET A 1 25.66 -9.49 14.35
C MET A 1 25.91 -10.00 12.94
N ILE A 2 26.27 -11.27 12.82
CA ILE A 2 26.50 -11.92 11.53
C ILE A 2 25.45 -13.03 11.35
N ILE A 3 24.68 -12.96 10.27
CA ILE A 3 23.76 -14.01 9.86
C ILE A 3 24.25 -14.65 8.56
N GLN A 4 24.02 -15.93 8.37
CA GLN A 4 24.43 -16.59 7.12
C GLN A 4 23.39 -17.57 6.60
N SER A 5 23.42 -17.80 5.29
CA SER A 5 22.62 -18.81 4.62
C SER A 5 23.28 -19.24 3.29
N LYS A 6 22.96 -20.45 2.87
CA LYS A 6 23.30 -20.92 1.51
C LYS A 6 22.46 -20.26 0.43
N LYS A 7 21.45 -19.42 0.81
CA LYS A 7 20.51 -18.75 -0.11
C LYS A 7 20.23 -17.33 0.36
N VAL A 8 21.22 -16.43 0.22
CA VAL A 8 21.04 -14.99 0.44
C VAL A 8 20.77 -14.31 -0.90
N TRP A 9 19.73 -13.49 -0.98
CA TRP A 9 19.37 -12.74 -2.19
C TRP A 9 20.31 -11.54 -2.34
N ILE A 10 21.18 -11.57 -3.34
CA ILE A 10 22.16 -10.52 -3.63
C ILE A 10 22.30 -10.41 -5.15
N ALA A 11 22.21 -9.18 -5.68
CA ALA A 11 22.36 -8.91 -7.11
C ALA A 11 21.49 -9.84 -7.98
N ASP A 12 20.18 -9.87 -7.66
CA ASP A 12 19.13 -10.61 -8.38
C ASP A 12 19.31 -12.14 -8.45
N GLN A 13 20.06 -12.71 -7.51
CA GLN A 13 20.27 -14.15 -7.40
C GLN A 13 20.47 -14.62 -5.95
N PHE A 14 20.25 -15.92 -5.71
CA PHE A 14 20.58 -16.54 -4.44
C PHE A 14 22.01 -17.04 -4.44
N ILE A 15 22.83 -16.56 -3.51
CA ILE A 15 24.21 -17.02 -3.29
C ILE A 15 24.42 -17.48 -1.84
N SER A 16 25.44 -18.30 -1.62
CA SER A 16 25.86 -18.71 -0.27
C SER A 16 26.70 -17.59 0.33
N ALA A 17 26.19 -16.91 1.36
CA ALA A 17 26.84 -15.75 1.93
C ALA A 17 26.56 -15.58 3.45
N ALA A 18 27.41 -14.81 4.09
CA ALA A 18 27.22 -14.24 5.43
C ALA A 18 27.01 -12.73 5.28
N VAL A 19 26.09 -12.18 6.06
CA VAL A 19 25.74 -10.76 6.09
C VAL A 19 26.02 -10.21 7.48
N GLU A 20 26.86 -9.19 7.55
CA GLU A 20 27.18 -8.48 8.80
C GLU A 20 26.25 -7.30 8.97
N LEU A 21 25.66 -7.21 10.15
CA LEU A 21 24.68 -6.20 10.51
C LEU A 21 25.19 -5.41 11.73
N GLU A 22 25.28 -4.11 11.60
CA GLU A 22 25.66 -3.22 12.68
C GLU A 22 24.77 -1.97 12.68
N GLN A 23 24.17 -1.65 13.83
CA GLN A 23 23.28 -0.49 14.01
C GLN A 23 22.17 -0.41 12.95
N GLY A 24 21.55 -1.56 12.62
CA GLY A 24 20.45 -1.63 11.65
C GLY A 24 20.88 -1.52 10.17
N LYS A 25 22.19 -1.57 9.89
CA LYS A 25 22.72 -1.49 8.51
C LYS A 25 23.52 -2.73 8.17
N ILE A 26 23.54 -3.08 6.88
CA ILE A 26 24.46 -4.09 6.34
C ILE A 26 25.83 -3.43 6.20
N THR A 27 26.82 -3.92 6.94
CA THR A 27 28.19 -3.40 6.95
C THR A 27 29.17 -4.26 6.18
N GLY A 28 28.80 -5.52 5.89
CA GLY A 28 29.64 -6.42 5.12
C GLY A 28 28.87 -7.62 4.56
N ILE A 29 29.40 -8.15 3.46
CA ILE A 29 28.92 -9.39 2.82
C ILE A 29 30.15 -10.24 2.56
N PHE A 30 30.13 -11.48 3.04
CA PHE A 30 31.27 -12.41 3.00
C PHE A 30 30.83 -13.78 2.45
N PRO A 31 31.72 -14.60 1.95
CA PRO A 31 31.44 -15.99 1.65
C PRO A 31 30.86 -16.74 2.87
N TYR A 32 29.93 -17.66 2.61
CA TYR A 32 29.34 -18.51 3.64
C TYR A 32 30.44 -19.30 4.39
N GLY A 33 30.43 -19.22 5.71
CA GLY A 33 31.43 -19.93 6.56
C GLY A 33 32.79 -19.23 6.69
N GLU A 34 33.01 -18.07 6.05
CA GLU A 34 34.25 -17.32 6.19
C GLU A 34 34.37 -16.65 7.58
N LYS A 35 33.26 -16.18 8.11
CA LYS A 35 33.18 -15.61 9.45
C LYS A 35 32.34 -16.48 10.36
N GLN A 36 32.64 -16.43 11.67
CA GLN A 36 31.76 -17.06 12.66
C GLN A 36 30.42 -16.35 12.68
N ALA A 37 29.35 -17.03 12.31
CA ALA A 37 28.01 -16.48 12.32
C ALA A 37 27.36 -16.59 13.70
N ASP A 38 26.63 -15.55 14.07
CA ASP A 38 25.74 -15.56 15.26
C ASP A 38 24.52 -16.43 15.00
N VAL A 39 24.01 -16.43 13.74
CA VAL A 39 22.87 -17.24 13.33
C VAL A 39 23.14 -17.85 11.94
N ASP A 40 23.02 -19.18 11.86
CA ASP A 40 23.07 -19.91 10.58
C ASP A 40 21.68 -20.43 10.21
N TYR A 41 21.13 -19.89 9.12
CA TYR A 41 19.83 -20.30 8.56
C TYR A 41 19.92 -21.51 7.61
N GLY A 42 21.11 -22.08 7.39
CA GLY A 42 21.31 -23.27 6.55
C GLY A 42 20.88 -23.04 5.11
N SER A 43 19.81 -23.70 4.67
CA SER A 43 19.25 -23.57 3.32
C SER A 43 18.01 -22.67 3.24
N LYS A 44 17.61 -22.00 4.32
CA LYS A 44 16.51 -21.04 4.29
C LYS A 44 16.90 -19.80 3.49
N ARG A 45 15.95 -19.19 2.81
CA ARG A 45 16.18 -17.96 2.06
C ARG A 45 16.32 -16.79 3.01
N ILE A 46 17.31 -15.95 2.79
CA ILE A 46 17.41 -14.60 3.35
C ILE A 46 17.14 -13.63 2.20
N VAL A 47 16.12 -12.82 2.34
CA VAL A 47 15.68 -11.80 1.36
C VAL A 47 15.47 -10.47 2.09
N PRO A 48 15.47 -9.33 1.39
CA PRO A 48 14.99 -8.07 1.95
C PRO A 48 13.57 -8.23 2.52
N GLY A 49 13.28 -7.55 3.62
CA GLY A 49 11.92 -7.53 4.15
C GLY A 49 10.94 -6.91 3.15
N PHE A 50 9.69 -7.36 3.19
CA PHE A 50 8.65 -6.83 2.32
C PHE A 50 8.21 -5.43 2.79
N MET A 51 7.82 -4.61 1.81
CA MET A 51 7.21 -3.31 2.05
C MET A 51 5.77 -3.37 1.55
N ASP A 52 4.80 -3.10 2.44
CA ASP A 52 3.38 -3.03 2.09
C ASP A 52 2.92 -1.57 2.06
N ILE A 53 2.68 -1.03 0.88
CA ILE A 53 2.31 0.37 0.72
C ILE A 53 0.79 0.61 0.73
N HIS A 54 -0.01 -0.47 0.86
CA HIS A 54 -1.46 -0.38 0.88
C HIS A 54 -2.06 -1.44 1.83
N CYS A 55 -2.30 -1.04 3.05
CA CYS A 55 -2.92 -1.86 4.09
C CYS A 55 -3.68 -0.97 5.10
N HIS A 56 -4.99 -1.21 5.24
CA HIS A 56 -5.88 -0.41 6.09
C HIS A 56 -5.77 -0.79 7.56
N GLY A 57 -5.51 -2.06 7.84
CA GLY A 57 -5.48 -2.57 9.19
C GLY A 57 -5.02 -4.02 9.29
N ALA A 58 -4.91 -4.49 10.52
CA ALA A 58 -4.69 -5.88 10.88
C ALA A 58 -4.98 -6.10 12.37
N TYR A 59 -5.24 -7.36 12.77
CA TYR A 59 -5.32 -7.76 14.17
C TYR A 59 -6.34 -6.95 14.99
N GLU A 60 -7.53 -6.70 14.41
CA GLU A 60 -8.65 -5.94 14.97
C GLU A 60 -8.48 -4.41 14.97
N PHE A 61 -7.35 -3.89 14.45
CA PHE A 61 -7.10 -2.45 14.41
C PHE A 61 -7.14 -1.92 12.98
N ASP A 62 -7.75 -0.74 12.84
CA ASP A 62 -7.84 0.01 11.59
C ASP A 62 -7.12 1.36 11.71
N THR A 63 -6.55 1.84 10.63
CA THR A 63 -5.89 3.16 10.62
C THR A 63 -6.86 4.27 11.05
N ASN A 64 -8.13 4.18 10.64
CA ASN A 64 -9.15 5.18 10.96
C ASN A 64 -9.63 5.14 12.42
N ASP A 65 -9.31 4.08 13.18
CA ASP A 65 -9.64 4.00 14.61
C ASP A 65 -8.94 5.07 15.45
N ALA A 66 -7.85 5.61 14.94
CA ALA A 66 -7.00 6.58 15.64
C ALA A 66 -6.55 6.11 17.04
N LYS A 67 -6.20 4.81 17.16
CA LYS A 67 -5.74 4.17 18.40
C LYS A 67 -4.23 3.94 18.35
N PRO A 68 -3.41 4.68 19.12
CA PRO A 68 -1.96 4.53 19.09
C PRO A 68 -1.48 3.12 19.47
N GLU A 69 -2.13 2.50 20.47
CA GLU A 69 -1.83 1.14 20.90
C GLU A 69 -2.10 0.10 19.80
N GLY A 70 -3.17 0.28 19.03
CA GLY A 70 -3.53 -0.60 17.92
C GLY A 70 -2.50 -0.55 16.81
N LEU A 71 -2.08 0.64 16.41
CA LEU A 71 -1.07 0.81 15.37
C LEU A 71 0.31 0.26 15.81
N ARG A 72 0.70 0.45 17.10
CA ARG A 72 1.93 -0.15 17.66
C ARG A 72 1.83 -1.68 17.71
N TYR A 73 0.68 -2.22 18.09
CA TYR A 73 0.45 -3.66 18.11
C TYR A 73 0.58 -4.24 16.69
N TRP A 74 -0.04 -3.60 15.71
CA TRP A 74 0.06 -4.00 14.31
C TRP A 74 1.51 -3.96 13.81
N ALA A 75 2.23 -2.86 13.98
CA ALA A 75 3.64 -2.74 13.59
C ALA A 75 4.51 -3.85 14.19
N LYS A 76 4.27 -4.21 15.46
CA LYS A 76 5.01 -5.26 16.16
C LYS A 76 4.75 -6.66 15.59
N HIS A 77 3.53 -6.96 15.19
CA HIS A 77 3.13 -8.32 14.80
C HIS A 77 3.29 -8.61 13.31
N ILE A 78 3.17 -7.60 12.44
CA ILE A 78 3.25 -7.80 10.99
C ILE A 78 4.65 -8.29 10.53
N VAL A 79 5.69 -8.11 11.32
CA VAL A 79 7.02 -8.63 11.04
C VAL A 79 7.06 -10.16 10.93
N SER A 80 6.14 -10.87 11.60
CA SER A 80 6.01 -12.32 11.51
C SER A 80 5.57 -12.80 10.11
N GLU A 81 5.02 -11.90 9.31
CA GLU A 81 4.62 -12.13 7.92
C GLU A 81 5.72 -11.75 6.91
N GLY A 82 6.87 -11.28 7.40
CA GLY A 82 8.00 -10.82 6.58
C GLY A 82 7.89 -9.35 6.14
N VAL A 83 6.86 -8.63 6.55
CA VAL A 83 6.71 -7.19 6.29
C VAL A 83 7.56 -6.42 7.31
N THR A 84 8.54 -5.67 6.82
CA THR A 84 9.45 -4.88 7.66
C THR A 84 9.19 -3.39 7.61
N SER A 85 8.34 -2.95 6.67
CA SER A 85 7.90 -1.56 6.56
C SER A 85 6.55 -1.46 5.84
N PHE A 86 5.75 -0.44 6.17
CA PHE A 86 4.44 -0.24 5.54
C PHE A 86 3.98 1.21 5.56
N LEU A 87 2.98 1.53 4.73
CA LEU A 87 2.19 2.75 4.82
C LEU A 87 0.84 2.42 5.48
N ALA A 88 0.52 3.08 6.59
CA ALA A 88 -0.80 2.98 7.18
C ALA A 88 -1.82 3.66 6.26
N THR A 89 -2.81 2.88 5.76
CA THR A 89 -3.74 3.36 4.74
C THR A 89 -5.07 3.75 5.36
N THR A 90 -5.54 4.98 5.07
CA THR A 90 -6.88 5.44 5.48
C THR A 90 -7.96 4.89 4.55
N VAL A 91 -9.20 4.86 5.04
CA VAL A 91 -10.40 4.68 4.22
C VAL A 91 -11.23 5.96 4.26
N THR A 92 -11.96 6.27 3.19
CA THR A 92 -12.85 7.43 3.13
C THR A 92 -13.72 7.54 4.38
N GLN A 93 -13.74 8.72 5.01
CA GLN A 93 -14.54 9.01 6.21
C GLN A 93 -14.74 10.53 6.35
N SER A 94 -15.44 10.95 7.41
CA SER A 94 -15.63 12.36 7.72
C SER A 94 -14.29 13.09 7.90
N VAL A 95 -14.28 14.41 7.71
CA VAL A 95 -13.08 15.23 7.89
C VAL A 95 -12.48 15.03 9.29
N GLU A 96 -13.33 14.95 10.31
CA GLU A 96 -12.90 14.74 11.69
C GLU A 96 -12.18 13.41 11.88
N VAL A 97 -12.79 12.31 11.42
CA VAL A 97 -12.20 10.96 11.53
C VAL A 97 -10.86 10.88 10.80
N LEU A 98 -10.79 11.36 9.55
CA LEU A 98 -9.56 11.36 8.77
C LEU A 98 -8.47 12.23 9.42
N THR A 99 -8.83 13.40 9.96
CA THR A 99 -7.89 14.28 10.66
C THR A 99 -7.29 13.59 11.88
N ASN A 100 -8.13 12.92 12.69
CA ASN A 100 -7.69 12.17 13.86
C ASN A 100 -6.84 10.96 13.47
N ALA A 101 -7.23 10.23 12.41
CA ALA A 101 -6.49 9.08 11.92
C ALA A 101 -5.05 9.45 11.51
N VAL A 102 -4.90 10.47 10.67
CA VAL A 102 -3.56 10.87 10.19
C VAL A 102 -2.71 11.49 11.30
N ALA A 103 -3.32 12.20 12.25
CA ALA A 103 -2.62 12.72 13.43
C ALA A 103 -2.11 11.58 14.33
N ASN A 104 -2.94 10.55 14.55
CA ASN A 104 -2.55 9.36 15.32
C ASN A 104 -1.36 8.62 14.69
N VAL A 105 -1.37 8.43 13.37
CA VAL A 105 -0.23 7.80 12.68
C VAL A 105 1.04 8.61 12.89
N ALA A 106 0.96 9.95 12.75
CA ALA A 106 2.09 10.83 12.98
C ALA A 106 2.59 10.76 14.43
N ASP A 107 1.70 10.69 15.44
CA ASP A 107 2.06 10.55 16.84
C ASP A 107 2.83 9.24 17.11
N VAL A 108 2.39 8.14 16.50
CA VAL A 108 3.09 6.85 16.62
C VAL A 108 4.44 6.87 15.93
N MET A 109 4.53 7.44 14.72
CA MET A 109 5.79 7.53 13.96
C MET A 109 6.85 8.35 14.67
N GLU A 110 6.46 9.45 15.32
CA GLU A 110 7.38 10.34 16.03
C GLU A 110 7.68 9.87 17.47
N GLY A 111 6.91 8.89 17.94
CA GLY A 111 7.11 8.26 19.24
C GLY A 111 8.01 7.02 19.17
N SER A 112 8.00 6.27 20.29
CA SER A 112 8.72 4.99 20.38
C SER A 112 7.76 3.84 20.11
N TYR A 113 8.14 2.93 19.22
CA TYR A 113 7.43 1.66 18.94
C TYR A 113 8.42 0.60 18.46
N GLU A 114 7.99 -0.66 18.44
CA GLU A 114 8.76 -1.82 17.98
C GLU A 114 8.12 -2.44 16.73
N GLY A 115 8.91 -3.13 15.92
CA GLY A 115 8.43 -3.92 14.80
C GLY A 115 8.73 -3.31 13.43
N ALA A 116 7.78 -3.41 12.50
CA ALA A 116 7.93 -2.87 11.16
C ALA A 116 7.91 -1.33 11.16
N GLU A 117 8.74 -0.73 10.33
CA GLU A 117 8.81 0.72 10.19
C GLU A 117 7.55 1.26 9.50
N ILE A 118 6.89 2.25 10.12
CA ILE A 118 5.80 2.99 9.51
C ILE A 118 6.44 4.10 8.66
N LEU A 119 6.41 3.94 7.32
CA LEU A 119 7.06 4.87 6.38
C LEU A 119 6.26 6.16 6.16
N GLY A 120 5.02 6.18 6.57
CA GLY A 120 4.08 7.28 6.39
C GLY A 120 2.66 6.79 6.22
N ILE A 121 1.85 7.64 5.61
CA ILE A 121 0.43 7.41 5.38
C ILE A 121 0.16 7.28 3.89
N HIS A 122 -0.59 6.26 3.51
CA HIS A 122 -1.30 6.19 2.26
C HIS A 122 -2.72 6.74 2.48
N PHE A 123 -3.03 7.86 1.88
CA PHE A 123 -4.32 8.52 1.99
C PHE A 123 -5.24 8.05 0.85
N GLU A 124 -6.02 6.99 1.09
CA GLU A 124 -6.97 6.45 0.13
C GLU A 124 -8.36 7.02 0.38
N GLY A 125 -8.78 7.87 -0.51
CA GLY A 125 -9.99 8.71 -0.34
C GLY A 125 -9.70 9.96 0.50
N PRO A 126 -10.66 10.90 0.55
CA PRO A 126 -12.04 10.82 0.02
C PRO A 126 -12.20 11.18 -1.47
N TYR A 127 -11.16 11.43 -2.21
CA TYR A 127 -11.16 11.99 -3.57
C TYR A 127 -11.41 10.91 -4.64
N LEU A 128 -12.49 10.14 -4.50
CA LEU A 128 -12.80 8.95 -5.29
C LEU A 128 -14.03 9.15 -6.19
N ASP A 129 -14.23 8.24 -7.15
CA ASP A 129 -15.41 8.22 -7.99
C ASP A 129 -16.53 7.37 -7.39
N MET A 130 -17.77 7.87 -7.41
CA MET A 130 -18.94 7.19 -6.82
C MET A 130 -19.22 5.84 -7.45
N LYS A 131 -18.99 5.67 -8.74
CA LYS A 131 -19.26 4.41 -9.46
C LYS A 131 -18.28 3.31 -9.06
N TYR A 132 -17.03 3.70 -8.76
CA TYR A 132 -15.95 2.77 -8.44
C TYR A 132 -15.47 2.86 -6.99
N LYS A 133 -16.31 3.40 -6.11
CA LYS A 133 -16.00 3.58 -4.69
C LYS A 133 -15.73 2.27 -3.94
N GLY A 134 -16.24 1.14 -4.42
CA GLY A 134 -16.15 -0.13 -3.69
C GLY A 134 -16.83 -0.07 -2.33
N ALA A 135 -16.12 -0.49 -1.29
CA ALA A 135 -16.58 -0.45 0.11
C ALA A 135 -16.50 0.95 0.77
N GLN A 136 -15.98 1.96 0.07
CA GLN A 136 -15.84 3.31 0.61
C GLN A 136 -17.21 3.96 0.87
N PRO A 137 -17.44 4.61 2.02
CA PRO A 137 -18.74 5.21 2.36
C PRO A 137 -19.07 6.39 1.44
N PRO A 138 -20.20 6.32 0.72
CA PRO A 138 -20.53 7.30 -0.34
C PRO A 138 -20.75 8.73 0.17
N GLU A 139 -21.22 8.88 1.40
CA GLU A 139 -21.56 10.17 2.00
C GLU A 139 -20.33 11.05 2.28
N TYR A 140 -19.14 10.46 2.30
CA TYR A 140 -17.88 11.18 2.56
C TYR A 140 -16.99 11.33 1.33
N ILE A 141 -17.41 10.81 0.18
CA ILE A 141 -16.69 11.03 -1.08
C ILE A 141 -16.72 12.51 -1.44
N ALA A 142 -15.56 13.06 -1.72
CA ALA A 142 -15.36 14.48 -1.99
C ALA A 142 -14.61 14.70 -3.30
N LYS A 143 -14.77 15.91 -3.87
CA LYS A 143 -13.92 16.33 -4.98
C LYS A 143 -12.49 16.62 -4.49
N PRO A 144 -11.47 16.36 -5.29
CA PRO A 144 -10.09 16.76 -4.98
C PRO A 144 -9.99 18.24 -4.62
N SER A 145 -9.35 18.54 -3.48
CA SER A 145 -9.21 19.90 -2.97
C SER A 145 -7.85 20.10 -2.33
N VAL A 146 -7.08 21.04 -2.85
CA VAL A 146 -5.76 21.40 -2.30
C VAL A 146 -5.89 21.94 -0.88
N GLU A 147 -6.91 22.77 -0.60
CA GLU A 147 -7.12 23.35 0.72
C GLU A 147 -7.45 22.28 1.76
N GLN A 148 -8.38 21.38 1.42
CA GLN A 148 -8.75 20.28 2.31
C GLN A 148 -7.55 19.33 2.53
N PHE A 149 -6.78 19.02 1.50
CA PHE A 149 -5.60 18.18 1.65
C PHE A 149 -4.54 18.83 2.56
N LYS A 150 -4.31 20.14 2.44
CA LYS A 150 -3.41 20.88 3.34
C LYS A 150 -3.79 20.71 4.80
N HIS A 151 -5.09 20.73 5.11
CA HIS A 151 -5.58 20.49 6.48
C HIS A 151 -5.15 19.09 6.98
N TYR A 152 -5.37 18.04 6.18
CA TYR A 152 -4.94 16.68 6.54
C TYR A 152 -3.42 16.56 6.66
N GLN A 153 -2.68 17.13 5.70
CA GLN A 153 -1.22 17.06 5.72
C GLN A 153 -0.62 17.81 6.93
N GLN A 154 -1.25 18.90 7.36
CA GLN A 154 -0.87 19.61 8.58
C GLN A 154 -1.11 18.73 9.83
N ALA A 155 -2.26 18.09 9.94
CA ALA A 155 -2.55 17.15 11.02
C ALA A 155 -1.59 15.96 11.03
N ALA A 156 -1.27 15.45 9.85
CA ALA A 156 -0.27 14.39 9.65
C ALA A 156 1.19 14.86 9.80
N ARG A 157 1.45 16.12 10.08
CA ARG A 157 2.81 16.69 10.20
C ARG A 157 3.73 16.37 9.00
N GLY A 158 3.13 16.28 7.80
CA GLY A 158 3.87 15.97 6.57
C GLY A 158 4.07 14.47 6.31
N HIS A 159 3.46 13.58 7.08
CA HIS A 159 3.63 12.13 6.94
C HIS A 159 2.70 11.48 5.90
N ILE A 160 1.77 12.20 5.25
CA ILE A 160 1.08 11.67 4.07
C ILE A 160 2.07 11.65 2.92
N ARG A 161 2.40 10.44 2.43
CA ARG A 161 3.41 10.19 1.40
C ARG A 161 2.82 9.74 0.07
N TYR A 162 1.62 9.20 0.12
CA TYR A 162 0.98 8.55 -1.02
C TYR A 162 -0.51 8.84 -0.98
N VAL A 163 -1.10 9.28 -2.09
CA VAL A 163 -2.50 9.67 -2.19
C VAL A 163 -3.15 8.97 -3.36
N THR A 164 -4.26 8.27 -3.09
CA THR A 164 -5.14 7.72 -4.13
C THR A 164 -6.25 8.70 -4.44
N LEU A 165 -6.43 9.00 -5.72
CA LEU A 165 -7.51 9.87 -6.20
C LEU A 165 -8.04 9.44 -7.57
N ALA A 166 -9.29 9.85 -7.85
CA ALA A 166 -9.95 9.74 -9.16
C ALA A 166 -9.61 10.99 -10.01
N PRO A 167 -8.72 10.88 -11.00
CA PRO A 167 -8.17 12.05 -11.71
C PRO A 167 -9.19 12.78 -12.57
N GLU A 168 -10.29 12.12 -12.96
CA GLU A 168 -11.39 12.74 -13.69
C GLU A 168 -12.14 13.80 -12.89
N HIS A 169 -11.96 13.81 -11.57
CA HIS A 169 -12.55 14.81 -10.66
C HIS A 169 -11.56 15.89 -10.23
N ASP A 170 -10.26 15.75 -10.56
CA ASP A 170 -9.22 16.74 -10.25
C ASP A 170 -9.15 17.81 -11.34
N GLU A 171 -9.94 18.85 -11.19
CA GLU A 171 -10.06 19.93 -12.16
C GLU A 171 -8.70 20.62 -12.40
N GLY A 172 -8.25 20.62 -13.65
CA GLY A 172 -6.94 21.16 -14.03
C GLY A 172 -5.76 20.45 -13.38
N PHE A 173 -5.97 19.25 -12.83
CA PHE A 173 -4.95 18.51 -12.06
C PHE A 173 -4.37 19.32 -10.89
N ALA A 174 -5.18 20.18 -10.29
CA ALA A 174 -4.73 21.12 -9.27
C ALA A 174 -4.17 20.42 -8.03
N LEU A 175 -4.87 19.38 -7.53
CA LEU A 175 -4.38 18.59 -6.40
C LEU A 175 -3.18 17.73 -6.81
N THR A 176 -3.21 17.12 -7.99
CA THR A 176 -2.08 16.34 -8.54
C THR A 176 -0.81 17.16 -8.60
N HIS A 177 -0.85 18.39 -9.14
CA HIS A 177 0.30 19.28 -9.19
C HIS A 177 0.80 19.70 -7.80
N TYR A 178 -0.14 20.00 -6.90
CA TYR A 178 0.22 20.35 -5.52
C TYR A 178 0.94 19.19 -4.82
N LEU A 179 0.38 17.98 -4.86
CA LEU A 179 0.95 16.78 -4.25
C LEU A 179 2.35 16.48 -4.80
N THR A 180 2.48 16.44 -6.12
CA THR A 180 3.74 16.14 -6.81
C THR A 180 4.81 17.19 -6.47
N GLY A 181 4.45 18.47 -6.45
CA GLY A 181 5.34 19.56 -6.07
C GLY A 181 5.82 19.52 -4.63
N HIS A 182 5.12 18.76 -3.77
CA HIS A 182 5.48 18.59 -2.35
C HIS A 182 6.03 17.18 -2.03
N GLY A 183 6.40 16.41 -3.07
CA GLY A 183 7.02 15.09 -2.89
C GLY A 183 6.05 13.99 -2.44
N VAL A 184 4.74 14.19 -2.62
CA VAL A 184 3.71 13.18 -2.35
C VAL A 184 3.40 12.43 -3.64
N VAL A 185 3.41 11.11 -3.58
CA VAL A 185 3.09 10.25 -4.74
C VAL A 185 1.60 10.27 -5.01
N VAL A 186 1.23 10.55 -6.25
CA VAL A 186 -0.15 10.48 -6.72
C VAL A 186 -0.40 9.14 -7.40
N SER A 187 -1.39 8.41 -6.91
CA SER A 187 -1.88 7.16 -7.45
C SER A 187 -3.31 7.29 -7.96
N ILE A 188 -3.61 6.70 -9.09
CA ILE A 188 -4.94 6.72 -9.69
C ILE A 188 -5.68 5.46 -9.25
N GLY A 189 -6.82 5.61 -8.61
CA GLY A 189 -7.64 4.49 -8.17
C GLY A 189 -9.05 4.91 -7.77
N HIS A 190 -9.93 3.93 -7.57
CA HIS A 190 -11.35 4.16 -7.33
C HIS A 190 -11.94 5.17 -8.32
N SER A 191 -11.74 4.91 -9.62
CA SER A 191 -11.89 5.92 -10.68
C SER A 191 -12.57 5.36 -11.91
N ALA A 192 -13.46 6.16 -12.50
CA ALA A 192 -14.10 5.91 -13.78
C ALA A 192 -13.32 6.49 -14.98
N ALA A 193 -12.10 7.00 -14.75
CA ALA A 193 -11.31 7.65 -15.78
C ALA A 193 -11.15 6.78 -17.03
N THR A 194 -11.16 7.44 -18.19
CA THR A 194 -10.83 6.82 -19.47
C THR A 194 -9.32 6.61 -19.58
N TYR A 195 -8.92 5.86 -20.59
CA TYR A 195 -7.49 5.70 -20.93
C TYR A 195 -6.80 7.05 -21.13
N GLU A 196 -7.45 7.97 -21.87
CA GLU A 196 -6.91 9.29 -22.18
C GLU A 196 -6.77 10.15 -20.93
N GLN A 197 -7.75 10.10 -20.01
CA GLN A 197 -7.68 10.79 -18.72
C GLN A 197 -6.53 10.25 -17.85
N ALA A 198 -6.30 8.94 -17.85
CA ALA A 198 -5.16 8.34 -17.16
C ALA A 198 -3.81 8.80 -17.76
N VAL A 199 -3.70 8.87 -19.08
CA VAL A 199 -2.50 9.40 -19.77
C VAL A 199 -2.26 10.84 -19.40
N MET A 200 -3.32 11.66 -19.35
CA MET A 200 -3.22 13.06 -18.94
C MET A 200 -2.82 13.20 -17.47
N ALA A 201 -3.37 12.38 -16.58
CA ALA A 201 -2.96 12.38 -15.17
C ALA A 201 -1.48 12.00 -15.00
N TYR A 202 -1.01 10.98 -15.73
CA TYR A 202 0.41 10.62 -15.77
C TYR A 202 1.29 11.77 -16.26
N ALA A 203 0.91 12.43 -17.34
CA ALA A 203 1.61 13.58 -17.88
C ALA A 203 1.69 14.76 -16.88
N ASN A 204 0.69 14.87 -15.99
CA ASN A 204 0.60 15.91 -14.96
C ASN A 204 1.18 15.49 -13.60
N GLY A 205 1.80 14.32 -13.51
CA GLY A 205 2.59 13.94 -12.33
C GLY A 205 2.13 12.70 -11.57
N ALA A 206 0.98 12.10 -11.89
CA ALA A 206 0.62 10.81 -11.32
C ALA A 206 1.68 9.75 -11.67
N ARG A 207 2.03 8.87 -10.73
CA ARG A 207 3.11 7.89 -10.90
C ARG A 207 2.70 6.46 -10.57
N SER A 208 1.51 6.25 -10.02
CA SER A 208 1.02 4.93 -9.66
C SER A 208 -0.46 4.74 -9.99
N MET A 209 -0.89 3.48 -10.00
CA MET A 209 -2.29 3.07 -10.04
C MET A 209 -2.57 2.16 -8.85
N THR A 210 -3.61 2.46 -8.12
CA THR A 210 -4.03 1.76 -6.92
C THR A 210 -4.83 0.52 -7.30
N ARG A 211 -4.46 -0.64 -6.75
CA ARG A 211 -5.18 -1.93 -6.82
C ARG A 211 -5.73 -2.27 -8.21
N VAL A 212 -4.84 -2.35 -9.22
CA VAL A 212 -5.22 -2.61 -10.63
C VAL A 212 -6.22 -3.77 -10.76
N TYR A 213 -7.22 -3.62 -11.60
CA TYR A 213 -8.47 -4.35 -11.80
C TYR A 213 -9.58 -4.01 -10.81
N ASN A 214 -9.27 -3.62 -9.58
CA ASN A 214 -10.27 -3.43 -8.53
C ASN A 214 -10.61 -1.94 -8.37
N GLY A 215 -11.90 -1.61 -8.38
CA GLY A 215 -12.34 -0.23 -8.23
C GLY A 215 -11.91 0.69 -9.37
N MET A 216 -11.92 0.23 -10.63
CA MET A 216 -11.52 1.05 -11.78
C MET A 216 -12.20 0.66 -13.08
N SER A 217 -12.15 1.55 -14.07
CA SER A 217 -12.69 1.29 -15.41
C SER A 217 -11.96 0.12 -16.09
N PRO A 218 -12.70 -0.91 -16.58
CA PRO A 218 -12.13 -2.14 -17.08
C PRO A 218 -11.52 -1.97 -18.47
N PHE A 219 -10.70 -2.97 -18.87
CA PHE A 219 -10.17 -3.06 -20.21
C PHE A 219 -11.19 -3.68 -21.18
N ALA A 220 -11.44 -2.99 -22.28
CA ALA A 220 -12.13 -3.55 -23.45
C ALA A 220 -11.41 -3.08 -24.73
N HIS A 221 -11.55 -3.83 -25.84
CA HIS A 221 -10.82 -3.58 -27.07
C HIS A 221 -11.08 -2.21 -27.73
N ARG A 222 -12.18 -1.53 -27.39
CA ARG A 222 -12.55 -0.19 -27.86
C ARG A 222 -12.68 0.84 -26.74
N ALA A 223 -12.57 0.42 -25.48
CA ALA A 223 -12.61 1.28 -24.29
C ALA A 223 -11.59 0.74 -23.29
N ASN A 224 -10.35 1.17 -23.40
CA ASN A 224 -9.23 0.56 -22.69
C ASN A 224 -9.24 0.82 -21.17
N GLY A 225 -9.92 1.87 -20.72
CA GLY A 225 -10.04 2.23 -19.30
C GLY A 225 -8.70 2.39 -18.57
N LEU A 226 -8.77 2.40 -17.26
CA LEU A 226 -7.57 2.43 -16.40
C LEU A 226 -6.74 1.16 -16.51
N VAL A 227 -7.38 0.00 -16.62
CA VAL A 227 -6.66 -1.27 -16.77
C VAL A 227 -5.80 -1.27 -18.04
N GLY A 228 -6.30 -0.75 -19.15
CA GLY A 228 -5.51 -0.60 -20.37
C GLY A 228 -4.40 0.42 -20.25
N ALA A 229 -4.60 1.50 -19.49
CA ALA A 229 -3.56 2.46 -19.18
C ALA A 229 -2.46 1.83 -18.29
N ALA A 230 -2.83 0.98 -17.32
CA ALA A 230 -1.87 0.23 -16.50
C ALA A 230 -0.96 -0.65 -17.36
N TYR A 231 -1.51 -1.30 -18.39
CA TYR A 231 -0.72 -2.12 -19.31
C TYR A 231 0.20 -1.30 -20.20
N ARG A 232 -0.27 -0.17 -20.69
CA ARG A 232 0.41 0.61 -21.76
C ARG A 232 1.44 1.60 -21.22
N ILE A 233 1.17 2.23 -20.07
CA ILE A 233 2.10 3.17 -19.42
C ILE A 233 3.07 2.35 -18.56
N ARG A 234 4.10 1.80 -19.17
CA ARG A 234 5.02 0.84 -18.51
C ARG A 234 5.78 1.44 -17.34
N THR A 235 6.09 2.73 -17.40
CA THR A 235 6.84 3.47 -16.35
C THR A 235 5.98 4.04 -15.23
N MET A 236 4.67 3.80 -15.26
CA MET A 236 3.78 4.06 -14.16
C MET A 236 3.70 2.82 -13.27
N TYR A 237 3.96 2.96 -12.00
CA TYR A 237 3.80 1.87 -11.05
C TYR A 237 2.34 1.40 -11.00
N GLY A 238 2.12 0.19 -10.59
CA GLY A 238 0.76 -0.31 -10.38
C GLY A 238 0.72 -1.32 -9.25
N GLU A 239 -0.17 -1.10 -8.34
CA GLU A 239 -0.46 -2.01 -7.24
C GLU A 239 -1.31 -3.18 -7.74
N ILE A 240 -1.09 -4.36 -7.17
CA ILE A 240 -1.88 -5.55 -7.47
C ILE A 240 -2.05 -6.42 -6.21
N ILE A 241 -3.29 -6.83 -5.94
CA ILE A 241 -3.61 -7.74 -4.83
C ILE A 241 -3.45 -9.17 -5.33
N CYS A 242 -2.62 -9.96 -4.67
CA CYS A 242 -2.25 -11.31 -5.09
C CYS A 242 -2.79 -12.40 -4.15
N ASP A 243 -3.93 -12.19 -3.51
CA ASP A 243 -4.54 -13.09 -2.52
C ASP A 243 -5.30 -14.27 -3.14
N GLY A 244 -5.51 -14.26 -4.45
CA GLY A 244 -6.30 -15.28 -5.17
C GLY A 244 -7.81 -15.07 -5.11
N CYS A 245 -8.29 -14.08 -4.36
CA CYS A 245 -9.71 -13.71 -4.25
C CYS A 245 -10.05 -12.49 -5.13
N HIS A 246 -9.29 -11.41 -5.01
CA HIS A 246 -9.49 -10.18 -5.77
C HIS A 246 -9.22 -10.32 -7.27
N SER A 247 -8.28 -11.17 -7.64
CA SER A 247 -7.89 -11.38 -9.04
C SER A 247 -7.58 -12.85 -9.30
N THR A 248 -8.04 -13.36 -10.45
CA THR A 248 -7.73 -14.73 -10.87
C THR A 248 -6.25 -14.89 -11.23
N PRO A 249 -5.67 -16.09 -11.12
CA PRO A 249 -4.29 -16.36 -11.55
C PRO A 249 -4.00 -15.93 -13.00
N ALA A 250 -4.98 -16.06 -13.90
CA ALA A 250 -4.85 -15.64 -15.29
C ALA A 250 -4.73 -14.12 -15.42
N ALA A 251 -5.54 -13.35 -14.65
CA ALA A 251 -5.45 -11.89 -14.62
C ALA A 251 -4.11 -11.42 -14.04
N LEU A 252 -3.64 -12.04 -12.95
CA LEU A 252 -2.35 -11.74 -12.35
C LEU A 252 -1.20 -12.01 -13.33
N ASN A 253 -1.23 -13.17 -14.01
CA ASN A 253 -0.21 -13.50 -15.02
C ASN A 253 -0.17 -12.47 -16.15
N ASN A 254 -1.34 -12.09 -16.70
CA ASN A 254 -1.43 -11.06 -17.75
C ASN A 254 -0.89 -9.70 -17.27
N TYR A 255 -1.19 -9.34 -16.02
CA TYR A 255 -0.67 -8.12 -15.43
C TYR A 255 0.86 -8.10 -15.35
N PHE A 256 1.46 -9.13 -14.76
CA PHE A 256 2.92 -9.22 -14.63
C PHE A 256 3.63 -9.30 -15.98
N MET A 257 3.07 -10.02 -16.94
CA MET A 257 3.62 -10.06 -18.31
C MET A 257 3.58 -8.70 -18.99
N SER A 258 2.53 -7.90 -18.77
CA SER A 258 2.36 -6.59 -19.39
C SER A 258 3.17 -5.51 -18.68
N LYS A 259 3.20 -5.54 -17.34
CA LYS A 259 3.83 -4.51 -16.51
C LYS A 259 5.32 -4.74 -16.30
N GLY A 260 5.70 -5.99 -16.13
CA GLY A 260 7.04 -6.37 -15.72
C GLY A 260 7.28 -6.20 -14.21
N PRO A 261 8.36 -6.77 -13.68
CA PRO A 261 8.63 -6.78 -12.24
C PRO A 261 9.02 -5.41 -11.67
N ASP A 262 9.59 -4.53 -12.50
CA ASP A 262 10.15 -3.25 -12.04
C ASP A 262 9.08 -2.21 -11.66
N TYR A 263 7.87 -2.38 -12.20
CA TYR A 263 6.76 -1.43 -12.01
C TYR A 263 5.49 -2.07 -11.45
N ALA A 264 5.53 -3.35 -11.11
CA ALA A 264 4.44 -4.05 -10.42
C ALA A 264 4.70 -4.04 -8.91
N ILE A 265 3.74 -3.58 -8.12
CA ILE A 265 3.82 -3.54 -6.67
C ILE A 265 2.78 -4.50 -6.10
N MET A 266 3.21 -5.57 -5.47
CA MET A 266 2.29 -6.44 -4.72
C MET A 266 1.92 -5.77 -3.41
N ILE A 267 0.63 -5.70 -3.13
CA ILE A 267 0.06 -5.14 -1.90
C ILE A 267 -0.87 -6.14 -1.24
N SER A 268 -1.13 -5.97 0.05
CA SER A 268 -2.11 -6.81 0.73
C SER A 268 -3.53 -6.28 0.64
N ASP A 269 -3.71 -4.98 0.67
CA ASP A 269 -5.02 -4.33 0.88
C ASP A 269 -5.74 -4.88 2.11
N ALA A 270 -4.95 -5.21 3.14
CA ALA A 270 -5.43 -5.87 4.34
C ALA A 270 -6.33 -4.95 5.15
N LEU A 271 -7.37 -5.54 5.75
CA LEU A 271 -8.29 -4.89 6.66
C LEU A 271 -7.99 -5.28 8.11
N MET A 272 -8.66 -4.63 9.06
CA MET A 272 -8.63 -4.99 10.50
C MET A 272 -8.92 -6.47 10.76
N ALA A 273 -9.66 -7.11 9.87
CA ALA A 273 -10.00 -8.53 9.91
C ALA A 273 -8.81 -9.48 9.71
N LYS A 274 -7.70 -8.98 9.17
CA LYS A 274 -6.48 -9.78 8.97
C LYS A 274 -5.95 -10.29 10.31
N GLY A 275 -5.63 -11.60 10.36
CA GLY A 275 -5.09 -12.24 11.55
C GLY A 275 -6.13 -12.55 12.62
N THR A 276 -7.42 -12.45 12.32
CA THR A 276 -8.51 -12.75 13.22
C THR A 276 -9.24 -14.04 12.83
N PRO A 277 -10.01 -14.67 13.74
CA PRO A 277 -10.69 -15.94 13.47
C PRO A 277 -11.75 -15.83 12.37
N ILE A 278 -11.95 -16.93 11.62
CA ILE A 278 -13.09 -17.08 10.70
C ILE A 278 -14.40 -16.89 11.46
N GLY A 279 -15.36 -16.19 10.88
CA GLY A 279 -16.66 -15.85 11.47
C GLY A 279 -16.64 -14.61 12.35
N SER A 280 -15.49 -13.94 12.52
CA SER A 280 -15.44 -12.63 13.17
C SER A 280 -16.15 -11.58 12.32
N GLU A 281 -16.79 -10.62 12.98
CA GLU A 281 -17.54 -9.54 12.35
C GLU A 281 -16.94 -8.19 12.73
N TYR A 282 -16.86 -7.28 11.76
CA TYR A 282 -16.31 -5.95 11.94
C TYR A 282 -17.15 -4.91 11.20
N ILE A 283 -16.91 -3.64 11.51
CA ILE A 283 -17.40 -2.50 10.72
C ILE A 283 -16.22 -1.88 10.01
N PHE A 284 -16.21 -1.93 8.69
CA PHE A 284 -15.18 -1.31 7.87
C PHE A 284 -15.82 -0.28 6.93
N GLY A 285 -15.38 0.98 7.01
CA GLY A 285 -15.95 2.06 6.21
C GLY A 285 -17.46 2.25 6.40
N GLY A 286 -18.02 1.87 7.57
CA GLY A 286 -19.44 1.90 7.85
C GLY A 286 -20.23 0.65 7.39
N ASN A 287 -19.58 -0.29 6.70
CA ASN A 287 -20.18 -1.55 6.27
C ASN A 287 -19.89 -2.68 7.25
N HIS A 288 -20.89 -3.52 7.54
CA HIS A 288 -20.64 -4.78 8.24
C HIS A 288 -19.92 -5.75 7.32
N ILE A 289 -18.84 -6.34 7.82
CA ILE A 289 -18.08 -7.39 7.12
C ILE A 289 -17.96 -8.61 8.01
N THR A 290 -18.04 -9.80 7.40
CA THR A 290 -17.83 -11.09 8.05
C THR A 290 -16.69 -11.84 7.37
N ILE A 291 -15.84 -12.50 8.12
CA ILE A 291 -14.73 -13.29 7.58
C ILE A 291 -15.23 -14.68 7.22
N TYR A 292 -15.10 -15.05 5.96
CA TYR A 292 -15.50 -16.33 5.43
C TYR A 292 -14.37 -17.38 5.49
N PRO A 293 -14.70 -18.70 5.35
CA PRO A 293 -13.72 -19.79 5.42
C PRO A 293 -12.61 -19.73 4.35
N ASP A 294 -12.86 -19.06 3.22
CA ASP A 294 -11.89 -18.83 2.14
C ASP A 294 -10.94 -17.66 2.43
N GLY A 295 -11.11 -16.97 3.56
CA GLY A 295 -10.35 -15.81 3.97
C GLY A 295 -10.84 -14.48 3.40
N SER A 296 -11.92 -14.51 2.60
CA SER A 296 -12.54 -13.27 2.11
C SER A 296 -13.35 -12.58 3.22
N ALA A 297 -13.51 -11.26 3.12
CA ALA A 297 -14.35 -10.44 3.99
C ALA A 297 -15.47 -9.78 3.16
N HIS A 298 -16.72 -10.05 3.50
CA HIS A 298 -17.92 -9.53 2.82
C HIS A 298 -18.91 -8.97 3.82
#